data_1c67bf40de6b9c00031da1b430a9682f
#
_entry.id   1c67bf40de6b9c00031da1b430a9682f
#
_cell.length_a   1.000
_cell.length_b   1.000
_cell.length_c   1.000
_cell.angle_alpha   90.00
_cell.angle_beta   90.00
_cell.angle_gamma   90.00
#
_symmetry.space_group_name_H-M   'P 1'
#
loop_
_entity.id
_entity.type
_entity.pdbx_description
1 polymer ?
#
loop_
_entity_poly.entity_id
_entity_poly.type
_entity_poly.pdbx_seq_one_letter_code
_entity_poly.pdbx_strand_id
1 'polypeptide(L)'
;MIPIDKVRDLISKHSSLEKDLASKDIDKKKFAEKSKEYSSLNEIIEEANEYSKFEITKKDLEKIINDNKSDDEMKELANSELEEILKKNSINEKKIKLYLLPKDDADTKNAIIEIRAGTGGLEASLFASDLFKMYEKISHKKKWDIE
;
A
#
# COMPACT_ATOMS: atom_id res chain seq x y z
N MET A 1 -6.22 -8.68 10.44
CA MET A 1 -5.61 -9.71 9.58
C MET A 1 -6.23 -9.66 8.21
N ILE A 2 -5.44 -9.75 7.16
CA ILE A 2 -5.91 -9.73 5.77
C ILE A 2 -6.12 -11.19 5.34
N PRO A 3 -7.22 -11.53 4.63
CA PRO A 3 -7.37 -12.87 4.05
C PRO A 3 -6.22 -13.17 3.11
N ILE A 4 -5.50 -14.26 3.37
CA ILE A 4 -4.30 -14.64 2.59
C ILE A 4 -4.62 -14.85 1.11
N ASP A 5 -5.83 -15.29 0.80
CA ASP A 5 -6.26 -15.50 -0.59
C ASP A 5 -6.25 -14.19 -1.38
N LYS A 6 -6.69 -13.06 -0.79
CA LYS A 6 -6.60 -11.74 -1.44
C LYS A 6 -5.15 -11.32 -1.73
N VAL A 7 -4.23 -11.63 -0.83
CA VAL A 7 -2.81 -11.34 -1.04
C VAL A 7 -2.23 -12.21 -2.15
N ARG A 8 -2.58 -13.49 -2.20
CA ARG A 8 -2.19 -14.39 -3.28
C ARG A 8 -2.74 -13.96 -4.64
N ASP A 9 -3.98 -13.47 -4.66
CA ASP A 9 -4.59 -12.93 -5.88
C ASP A 9 -3.80 -11.73 -6.41
N LEU A 10 -3.36 -10.80 -5.53
CA LEU A 10 -2.51 -9.67 -5.91
C LEU A 10 -1.19 -10.14 -6.53
N ILE A 11 -0.51 -11.12 -5.90
CA ILE A 11 0.76 -11.67 -6.37
C ILE A 11 0.57 -12.38 -7.72
N SER A 12 -0.48 -13.18 -7.84
CA SER A 12 -0.82 -13.88 -9.08
C SER A 12 -1.14 -12.91 -10.21
N LYS A 13 -1.92 -11.87 -9.92
CA LYS A 13 -2.27 -10.82 -10.89
C LYS A 13 -1.04 -10.06 -11.36
N HIS A 14 -0.14 -9.69 -10.44
CA HIS A 14 1.12 -9.04 -10.80
C HIS A 14 1.95 -9.90 -11.75
N SER A 15 2.14 -11.20 -11.44
CA SER A 15 2.88 -12.13 -12.29
C SER A 15 2.22 -12.36 -13.65
N SER A 16 0.88 -12.36 -13.72
CA SER A 16 0.15 -12.45 -14.99
C SER A 16 0.34 -11.20 -15.84
N LEU A 17 0.26 -10.02 -15.25
CA LEU A 17 0.47 -8.75 -15.95
C LEU A 17 1.91 -8.62 -16.47
N GLU A 18 2.89 -9.08 -15.70
CA GLU A 18 4.29 -9.11 -16.11
C GLU A 18 4.49 -9.97 -17.36
N LYS A 19 3.91 -11.18 -17.38
CA LYS A 19 3.94 -12.08 -18.55
C LYS A 19 3.24 -11.46 -19.76
N ASP A 20 2.09 -10.86 -19.54
CA ASP A 20 1.32 -10.21 -20.58
C ASP A 20 2.09 -9.04 -21.21
N LEU A 21 2.71 -8.19 -20.38
CA LEU A 21 3.51 -7.05 -20.84
C LEU A 21 4.80 -7.48 -21.56
N ALA A 22 5.35 -8.65 -21.23
CA ALA A 22 6.49 -9.23 -21.92
C ALA A 22 6.14 -9.84 -23.27
N SER A 23 4.86 -10.10 -23.54
CA SER A 23 4.41 -10.65 -24.81
C SER A 23 4.39 -9.58 -25.91
N LYS A 24 4.87 -9.94 -27.13
CA LYS A 24 4.97 -8.99 -28.27
C LYS A 24 3.65 -8.68 -28.96
N ASP A 25 2.55 -9.36 -28.61
CA ASP A 25 1.26 -9.32 -29.32
C ASP A 25 0.18 -8.48 -28.64
N ILE A 26 0.55 -7.46 -27.84
CA ILE A 26 -0.44 -6.64 -27.15
C ILE A 26 -0.76 -5.39 -27.96
N ASP A 27 -2.05 -5.13 -28.17
CA ASP A 27 -2.57 -3.86 -28.70
C ASP A 27 -2.16 -2.69 -27.81
N LYS A 28 -1.73 -1.58 -28.44
CA LYS A 28 -1.23 -0.36 -27.75
C LYS A 28 -2.16 0.13 -26.63
N LYS A 29 -3.48 0.06 -26.83
CA LYS A 29 -4.46 0.51 -25.85
C LYS A 29 -4.47 -0.39 -24.61
N LYS A 30 -4.48 -1.71 -24.81
CA LYS A 30 -4.40 -2.70 -23.74
C LYS A 30 -3.05 -2.68 -23.03
N PHE A 31 -1.98 -2.37 -23.75
CA PHE A 31 -0.65 -2.21 -23.16
C PHE A 31 -0.62 -1.06 -22.16
N ALA A 32 -1.19 0.10 -22.50
CA ALA A 32 -1.22 1.26 -21.61
C ALA A 32 -2.04 0.99 -20.33
N GLU A 33 -3.21 0.33 -20.46
CA GLU A 33 -4.04 -0.06 -19.32
C GLU A 33 -3.32 -1.05 -18.39
N LYS A 34 -2.77 -2.12 -18.96
CA LYS A 34 -2.03 -3.14 -18.21
C LYS A 34 -0.76 -2.61 -17.57
N SER A 35 -0.04 -1.69 -18.23
CA SER A 35 1.13 -1.02 -17.70
C SER A 35 0.80 -0.16 -16.49
N LYS A 36 -0.32 0.58 -16.54
CA LYS A 36 -0.80 1.37 -15.41
C LYS A 36 -1.17 0.48 -14.21
N GLU A 37 -1.86 -0.63 -14.50
CA GLU A 37 -2.26 -1.59 -13.46
C GLU A 37 -1.03 -2.29 -12.85
N TYR A 38 -0.08 -2.73 -13.67
CA TYR A 38 1.18 -3.31 -13.22
C TYR A 38 1.97 -2.34 -12.34
N SER A 39 2.10 -1.07 -12.76
CA SER A 39 2.78 -0.05 -11.97
C SER A 39 2.13 0.16 -10.61
N SER A 40 0.79 0.19 -10.54
CA SER A 40 0.06 0.29 -9.27
C SER A 40 0.27 -0.92 -8.37
N LEU A 41 0.28 -2.14 -8.93
CA LEU A 41 0.56 -3.36 -8.17
C LEU A 41 2.02 -3.44 -7.69
N ASN A 42 2.93 -2.90 -8.48
CA ASN A 42 4.36 -2.89 -8.15
C ASN A 42 4.67 -2.07 -6.88
N GLU A 43 3.81 -1.11 -6.53
CA GLU A 43 3.94 -0.32 -5.29
C GLU A 43 3.74 -1.17 -4.02
N ILE A 44 3.03 -2.31 -4.11
CA ILE A 44 2.65 -3.13 -2.94
C ILE A 44 3.14 -4.57 -3.01
N ILE A 45 3.76 -4.99 -4.11
CA ILE A 45 4.11 -6.39 -4.34
C ILE A 45 5.15 -6.91 -3.35
N GLU A 46 6.08 -6.07 -2.91
CA GLU A 46 7.08 -6.45 -1.89
C GLU A 46 6.39 -6.77 -0.57
N GLU A 47 5.52 -5.88 -0.09
CA GLU A 47 4.76 -6.07 1.14
C GLU A 47 3.82 -7.28 1.05
N ALA A 48 3.21 -7.52 -0.11
CA ALA A 48 2.38 -8.69 -0.35
C ALA A 48 3.17 -10.00 -0.27
N ASN A 49 4.36 -10.04 -0.85
CA ASN A 49 5.25 -11.20 -0.78
C ASN A 49 5.75 -11.44 0.66
N GLU A 50 6.14 -10.39 1.37
CA GLU A 50 6.55 -10.50 2.77
C GLU A 50 5.40 -10.97 3.67
N TYR A 51 4.19 -10.46 3.46
CA TYR A 51 3.00 -10.92 4.18
C TYR A 51 2.69 -12.39 3.91
N SER A 52 2.84 -12.84 2.66
CA SER A 52 2.64 -14.26 2.31
C SER A 52 3.67 -15.17 3.00
N LYS A 53 4.94 -14.76 3.07
CA LYS A 53 6.00 -15.47 3.79
C LYS A 53 5.70 -15.48 5.30
N PHE A 54 5.32 -14.35 5.86
CA PHE A 54 4.93 -14.23 7.27
C PHE A 54 3.82 -15.22 7.62
N GLU A 55 2.76 -15.33 6.82
CA GLU A 55 1.65 -16.24 7.09
C GLU A 55 2.08 -17.74 7.08
N ILE A 56 3.08 -18.08 6.26
CA ILE A 56 3.66 -19.43 6.23
C ILE A 56 4.47 -19.67 7.51
N THR A 57 5.42 -18.77 7.80
CA THR A 57 6.29 -18.89 8.99
C THR A 57 5.47 -18.90 10.27
N LYS A 58 4.44 -18.06 10.37
CA LYS A 58 3.52 -18.04 11.51
C LYS A 58 2.86 -19.40 11.73
N LYS A 59 2.33 -20.01 10.67
CA LYS A 59 1.69 -21.33 10.76
C LYS A 59 2.67 -22.42 11.19
N ASP A 60 3.91 -22.34 10.75
CA ASP A 60 4.93 -23.33 11.11
C ASP A 60 5.36 -23.15 12.57
N LEU A 61 5.53 -21.92 13.06
CA LEU A 61 5.77 -21.64 14.48
C LEU A 61 4.60 -22.06 15.37
N GLU A 62 3.36 -21.77 14.97
CA GLU A 62 2.16 -22.22 15.69
C GLU A 62 2.07 -23.75 15.77
N LYS A 63 2.51 -24.49 14.75
CA LYS A 63 2.59 -25.96 14.82
C LYS A 63 3.60 -26.42 15.88
N ILE A 64 4.79 -25.81 15.92
CA ILE A 64 5.82 -26.14 16.92
C ILE A 64 5.33 -25.87 18.33
N ILE A 65 4.67 -24.73 18.55
CA ILE A 65 4.13 -24.34 19.86
C ILE A 65 3.04 -25.33 20.34
N ASN A 66 2.21 -25.79 19.40
CA ASN A 66 1.08 -26.71 19.73
C ASN A 66 1.47 -28.17 19.68
N ASP A 67 2.68 -28.52 19.27
CA ASP A 67 3.12 -29.93 19.28
C ASP A 67 3.50 -30.38 20.71
N ASN A 68 2.80 -31.39 21.19
CA ASN A 68 3.07 -31.99 22.50
C ASN A 68 4.42 -32.70 22.60
N LYS A 69 5.08 -32.94 21.46
CA LYS A 69 6.40 -33.59 21.38
C LYS A 69 7.56 -32.60 21.35
N SER A 70 7.28 -31.33 21.13
CA SER A 70 8.31 -30.29 21.13
C SER A 70 8.79 -30.01 22.55
N ASP A 71 10.10 -29.85 22.70
CA ASP A 71 10.76 -29.49 23.96
C ASP A 71 10.34 -28.07 24.39
N ASP A 72 10.37 -27.82 25.70
CA ASP A 72 9.95 -26.51 26.25
C ASP A 72 10.85 -25.38 25.79
N GLU A 73 12.15 -25.60 25.62
CA GLU A 73 13.08 -24.61 25.02
C GLU A 73 12.68 -24.26 23.57
N MET A 74 12.30 -25.24 22.78
CA MET A 74 11.89 -25.04 21.38
C MET A 74 10.57 -24.26 21.30
N LYS A 75 9.64 -24.48 22.20
CA LYS A 75 8.39 -23.73 22.30
C LYS A 75 8.63 -22.28 22.73
N GLU A 76 9.54 -22.05 23.67
CA GLU A 76 9.87 -20.71 24.13
C GLU A 76 10.52 -19.89 23.00
N LEU A 77 11.46 -20.50 22.26
CA LEU A 77 12.08 -19.90 21.10
C LEU A 77 11.06 -19.57 20.03
N ALA A 78 10.15 -20.50 19.69
CA ALA A 78 9.10 -20.30 18.70
C ALA A 78 8.12 -19.20 19.10
N ASN A 79 7.78 -19.06 20.39
CA ASN A 79 6.95 -17.97 20.90
C ASN A 79 7.65 -16.61 20.74
N SER A 80 8.94 -16.55 21.09
CA SER A 80 9.73 -15.31 20.95
C SER A 80 9.83 -14.87 19.48
N GLU A 81 10.09 -15.82 18.58
CA GLU A 81 10.16 -15.54 17.13
C GLU A 81 8.78 -15.11 16.59
N LEU A 82 7.70 -15.75 17.06
CA LEU A 82 6.34 -15.39 16.67
C LEU A 82 6.00 -13.94 17.06
N GLU A 83 6.37 -13.51 18.25
CA GLU A 83 6.16 -12.14 18.69
C GLU A 83 6.95 -11.14 17.82
N GLU A 84 8.18 -11.46 17.45
CA GLU A 84 9.01 -10.59 16.61
C GLU A 84 8.42 -10.42 15.22
N ILE A 85 8.03 -11.52 14.56
CA ILE A 85 7.44 -11.46 13.22
C ILE A 85 6.07 -10.77 13.22
N LEU A 86 5.27 -10.90 14.28
CA LEU A 86 3.99 -10.20 14.44
C LEU A 86 4.20 -8.68 14.49
N LYS A 87 5.20 -8.21 15.23
CA LYS A 87 5.55 -6.78 15.30
C LYS A 87 5.98 -6.24 13.93
N LYS A 88 6.88 -6.95 13.25
CA LYS A 88 7.37 -6.56 11.92
C LYS A 88 6.23 -6.52 10.88
N ASN A 89 5.32 -7.49 10.91
CA ASN A 89 4.26 -7.59 9.93
C ASN A 89 3.16 -6.51 10.07
N SER A 90 3.03 -5.87 11.23
CA SER A 90 1.99 -4.87 11.46
C SER A 90 2.03 -3.69 10.48
N ILE A 91 3.21 -3.32 10.00
CA ILE A 91 3.43 -2.23 9.03
C ILE A 91 2.97 -2.67 7.64
N ASN A 92 3.38 -3.86 7.20
CA ASN A 92 3.02 -4.43 5.90
C ASN A 92 1.49 -4.63 5.81
N GLU A 93 0.89 -5.12 6.88
CA GLU A 93 -0.56 -5.28 6.95
C GLU A 93 -1.31 -3.95 6.76
N LYS A 94 -0.85 -2.87 7.37
CA LYS A 94 -1.45 -1.54 7.20
C LYS A 94 -1.35 -1.05 5.77
N LYS A 95 -0.20 -1.21 5.12
CA LYS A 95 0.02 -0.81 3.73
C LYS A 95 -0.88 -1.60 2.77
N ILE A 96 -0.94 -2.93 2.92
CA ILE A 96 -1.81 -3.78 2.08
C ILE A 96 -3.29 -3.43 2.29
N LYS A 97 -3.72 -3.21 3.54
CA LYS A 97 -5.10 -2.77 3.82
C LYS A 97 -5.43 -1.47 3.11
N LEU A 98 -4.53 -0.48 3.18
CA LEU A 98 -4.71 0.80 2.51
C LEU A 98 -4.83 0.62 0.99
N TYR A 99 -4.00 -0.23 0.40
CA TYR A 99 -4.03 -0.53 -1.03
C TYR A 99 -5.34 -1.23 -1.46
N LEU A 100 -5.86 -2.11 -0.61
CA LEU A 100 -7.11 -2.86 -0.88
C LEU A 100 -8.39 -2.03 -0.67
N LEU A 101 -8.29 -0.83 -0.11
CA LEU A 101 -9.45 0.06 -0.03
C LEU A 101 -9.89 0.43 -1.46
N PRO A 102 -11.21 0.43 -1.71
CA PRO A 102 -11.72 0.90 -2.99
C PRO A 102 -11.24 2.35 -3.20
N LYS A 103 -10.54 2.57 -4.31
CA LYS A 103 -10.14 3.92 -4.72
C LYS A 103 -11.40 4.63 -5.23
N ASP A 104 -11.64 5.85 -4.75
CA ASP A 104 -12.67 6.69 -5.30
C ASP A 104 -12.22 7.18 -6.69
N ASP A 105 -13.15 7.20 -7.64
CA ASP A 105 -12.90 7.81 -8.96
C ASP A 105 -12.49 9.29 -8.85
N ALA A 106 -12.88 9.95 -7.76
CA ALA A 106 -12.48 11.32 -7.44
C ALA A 106 -10.99 11.44 -7.11
N ASP A 107 -10.35 10.40 -6.56
CA ASP A 107 -8.92 10.42 -6.18
C ASP A 107 -7.98 10.58 -7.40
N THR A 108 -8.46 10.28 -8.60
CA THR A 108 -7.71 10.39 -9.84
C THR A 108 -7.97 11.68 -10.61
N LYS A 109 -8.87 12.54 -10.12
CA LYS A 109 -9.27 13.78 -10.78
C LYS A 109 -8.50 14.97 -10.23
N ASN A 110 -8.43 16.04 -11.04
CA ASN A 110 -7.92 17.31 -10.59
C ASN A 110 -8.84 17.91 -9.54
N ALA A 111 -8.25 18.56 -8.54
CA ALA A 111 -8.97 19.24 -7.49
C ALA A 111 -8.86 20.75 -7.65
N ILE A 112 -9.97 21.46 -7.48
CA ILE A 112 -9.98 22.92 -7.43
C ILE A 112 -10.05 23.33 -5.96
N ILE A 113 -9.06 24.10 -5.50
CA ILE A 113 -9.02 24.65 -4.15
C ILE A 113 -9.31 26.13 -4.22
N GLU A 114 -10.40 26.55 -3.58
CA GLU A 114 -10.76 27.97 -3.46
C GLU A 114 -10.46 28.46 -2.03
N ILE A 115 -9.64 29.51 -1.91
CA ILE A 115 -9.26 30.11 -0.63
C ILE A 115 -9.80 31.53 -0.60
N ARG A 116 -10.68 31.85 0.36
CA ARG A 116 -11.27 33.18 0.51
C ARG A 116 -10.91 33.77 1.86
N ALA A 117 -10.52 35.03 1.88
CA ALA A 117 -10.16 35.74 3.12
C ALA A 117 -11.34 36.01 4.07
N GLY A 118 -12.59 35.88 3.65
CA GLY A 118 -13.76 36.20 4.44
C GLY A 118 -13.82 37.70 4.82
N THR A 119 -14.49 38.03 5.93
CA THR A 119 -14.73 39.42 6.40
C THR A 119 -13.68 39.93 7.36
N GLY A 120 -12.57 39.20 7.58
CA GLY A 120 -11.57 39.48 8.64
C GLY A 120 -10.55 40.58 8.33
N GLY A 121 -10.69 41.33 7.24
CA GLY A 121 -9.77 42.40 6.90
C GLY A 121 -8.37 41.93 6.51
N LEU A 122 -7.34 42.72 6.84
CA LEU A 122 -5.96 42.48 6.43
C LEU A 122 -5.38 41.17 6.97
N GLU A 123 -5.65 40.83 8.23
CA GLU A 123 -5.15 39.59 8.85
C GLU A 123 -5.73 38.33 8.18
N ALA A 124 -7.01 38.34 7.85
CA ALA A 124 -7.65 37.24 7.13
C ALA A 124 -7.08 37.08 5.73
N SER A 125 -6.75 38.20 5.08
CA SER A 125 -6.09 38.18 3.75
C SER A 125 -4.67 37.60 3.82
N LEU A 126 -3.90 37.93 4.85
CA LEU A 126 -2.57 37.39 5.09
C LEU A 126 -2.65 35.88 5.35
N PHE A 127 -3.61 35.43 6.20
CA PHE A 127 -3.82 34.02 6.47
C PHE A 127 -4.22 33.24 5.21
N ALA A 128 -5.11 33.79 4.38
CA ALA A 128 -5.47 33.17 3.10
C ALA A 128 -4.25 33.02 2.17
N SER A 129 -3.37 34.04 2.13
CA SER A 129 -2.11 33.97 1.38
C SER A 129 -1.17 32.87 1.92
N ASP A 130 -1.07 32.73 3.22
CA ASP A 130 -0.22 31.70 3.83
C ASP A 130 -0.76 30.29 3.58
N LEU A 131 -2.09 30.10 3.61
CA LEU A 131 -2.72 28.85 3.21
C LEU A 131 -2.43 28.53 1.73
N PHE A 132 -2.54 29.51 0.84
CA PHE A 132 -2.20 29.31 -0.59
C PHE A 132 -0.76 28.83 -0.75
N LYS A 133 0.20 29.51 -0.12
CA LYS A 133 1.61 29.12 -0.15
C LYS A 133 1.86 27.72 0.42
N MET A 134 1.09 27.32 1.44
CA MET A 134 1.17 25.96 1.99
C MET A 134 0.76 24.92 0.95
N TYR A 135 -0.36 25.12 0.26
CA TYR A 135 -0.81 24.21 -0.79
C TYR A 135 0.14 24.21 -1.99
N GLU A 136 0.65 25.35 -2.41
CA GLU A 136 1.67 25.47 -3.46
C GLU A 136 2.91 24.61 -3.13
N LYS A 137 3.45 24.72 -1.91
CA LYS A 137 4.60 23.93 -1.48
C LYS A 137 4.30 22.42 -1.44
N ILE A 138 3.10 22.04 -1.02
CA ILE A 138 2.68 20.63 -1.01
C ILE A 138 2.61 20.09 -2.43
N SER A 139 2.03 20.86 -3.36
CA SER A 139 1.90 20.48 -4.76
C SER A 139 3.27 20.29 -5.41
N HIS A 140 4.20 21.21 -5.19
CA HIS A 140 5.58 21.06 -5.67
C HIS A 140 6.27 19.81 -5.09
N LYS A 141 6.06 19.54 -3.79
CA LYS A 141 6.61 18.32 -3.14
C LYS A 141 6.02 17.05 -3.72
N LYS A 142 4.75 17.11 -4.13
CA LYS A 142 4.02 15.98 -4.75
C LYS A 142 4.20 15.92 -6.26
N LYS A 143 4.88 16.90 -6.87
CA LYS A 143 5.04 17.06 -8.31
C LYS A 143 3.69 17.17 -9.03
N TRP A 144 2.75 17.87 -8.43
CA TRP A 144 1.48 18.23 -9.06
C TRP A 144 1.63 19.54 -9.80
N ASP A 145 1.00 19.63 -10.95
CA ASP A 145 0.91 20.88 -11.70
C ASP A 145 -0.15 21.78 -11.07
N ILE A 146 0.14 23.10 -10.99
CA ILE A 146 -0.77 24.11 -10.48
C ILE A 146 -1.06 25.06 -11.64
N GLU A 147 -2.35 25.25 -11.93
CA GLU A 147 -2.87 26.24 -12.87
C GLU A 147 -3.48 27.43 -12.13
#